data_b2c5d52d76e09dd322080ec7f6d4ad38
#
_entry.id   b2c5d52d76e09dd322080ec7f6d4ad38
#
_cell.length_a   1.000
_cell.length_b   1.000
_cell.length_c   1.000
_cell.angle_alpha   90.00
_cell.angle_beta   90.00
_cell.angle_gamma   90.00
#
_symmetry.space_group_name_H-M   'P 1'
#
loop_
_entity.id
_entity.type
_entity.pdbx_description
1 polymer ?
#
loop_
_entity_poly.entity_id
_entity_poly.type
_entity_poly.pdbx_seq_one_letter_code
_entity_poly.pdbx_strand_id
1 'polypeptide(L)'
;MKPKPLLSRVKSENLPEDIRAAWDKSMSLRGDGTFFEVFAKHPELYRWYIEEFYGKVFQLGKVKNRYKQLLRLKLSTLHGCKFCNQGNRNDALESGLSQEQIENFENQNLDVFSKADLAVMDLAERLSMSNPNGTLDASLYSRLREHFCDAEIIELGFVGSILTGVAKFLFAFDLVEKEEYCPFK
;
A
#
# COMPACT_ATOMS: atom_id res chain seq x y z
N MET A 1 -4.00 -18.54 1.57
CA MET A 1 -3.46 -19.57 0.60
C MET A 1 -2.22 -18.94 -0.06
N LYS A 2 -1.10 -19.66 -0.10
CA LYS A 2 0.12 -19.15 -0.75
C LYS A 2 -0.11 -18.91 -2.24
N PRO A 3 0.47 -17.84 -2.81
CA PRO A 3 0.26 -17.48 -4.22
C PRO A 3 0.83 -18.53 -5.18
N LYS A 4 0.16 -18.72 -6.32
CA LYS A 4 0.52 -19.68 -7.39
C LYS A 4 0.46 -18.98 -8.76
N PRO A 5 1.37 -18.04 -9.04
CA PRO A 5 1.36 -17.33 -10.30
C PRO A 5 1.59 -18.26 -11.50
N LEU A 6 1.00 -17.91 -12.63
CA LEU A 6 1.30 -18.55 -13.91
C LEU A 6 2.67 -18.12 -14.46
N LEU A 7 3.14 -16.95 -14.07
CA LEU A 7 4.46 -16.45 -14.46
C LEU A 7 5.58 -17.28 -13.81
N SER A 8 6.62 -17.55 -14.59
CA SER A 8 7.80 -18.23 -14.08
C SER A 8 8.53 -17.37 -13.04
N ARG A 9 9.14 -18.02 -12.06
CA ARG A 9 9.89 -17.37 -10.99
C ARG A 9 11.40 -17.42 -11.27
N VAL A 10 12.12 -16.40 -10.88
CA VAL A 10 13.59 -16.46 -10.76
C VAL A 10 13.89 -17.18 -9.45
N LYS A 11 14.77 -18.19 -9.51
CA LYS A 11 15.20 -18.89 -8.30
C LYS A 11 15.94 -17.93 -7.36
N SER A 12 15.77 -18.10 -6.06
CA SER A 12 16.34 -17.19 -5.06
C SER A 12 17.84 -16.97 -5.21
N GLU A 13 18.60 -18.02 -5.55
CA GLU A 13 20.05 -17.93 -5.79
C GLU A 13 20.45 -17.07 -6.99
N ASN A 14 19.54 -16.79 -7.91
CA ASN A 14 19.76 -16.01 -9.14
C ASN A 14 19.11 -14.60 -9.09
N LEU A 15 18.58 -14.20 -7.95
CA LEU A 15 18.02 -12.85 -7.78
C LEU A 15 19.15 -11.80 -7.83
N PRO A 16 18.94 -10.66 -8.51
CA PRO A 16 19.81 -9.49 -8.36
C PRO A 16 19.93 -9.09 -6.88
N GLU A 17 21.10 -8.58 -6.48
CA GLU A 17 21.45 -8.33 -5.07
C GLU A 17 20.41 -7.44 -4.35
N ASP A 18 19.97 -6.36 -4.98
CA ASP A 18 18.95 -5.43 -4.47
C ASP A 18 17.59 -6.12 -4.26
N ILE A 19 17.17 -6.96 -5.21
CA ILE A 19 15.92 -7.72 -5.11
C ILE A 19 16.08 -8.86 -4.09
N ARG A 20 17.24 -9.46 -3.99
CA ARG A 20 17.53 -10.52 -3.02
C ARG A 20 17.41 -9.99 -1.59
N ALA A 21 17.95 -8.82 -1.29
CA ALA A 21 17.82 -8.20 0.04
C ALA A 21 16.35 -7.97 0.43
N ALA A 22 15.53 -7.52 -0.51
CA ALA A 22 14.10 -7.34 -0.29
C ALA A 22 13.35 -8.68 -0.15
N TRP A 23 13.77 -9.70 -0.90
CA TRP A 23 13.25 -11.06 -0.80
C TRP A 23 13.56 -11.68 0.58
N ASP A 24 14.80 -11.56 1.08
CA ASP A 24 15.22 -12.06 2.39
C ASP A 24 14.39 -11.41 3.52
N LYS A 25 14.17 -10.08 3.46
CA LYS A 25 13.29 -9.36 4.39
C LYS A 25 11.85 -9.88 4.32
N SER A 26 11.34 -10.14 3.13
CA SER A 26 9.99 -10.67 2.95
C SER A 26 9.85 -12.10 3.47
N MET A 27 10.83 -12.95 3.21
CA MET A 27 10.86 -14.33 3.73
C MET A 27 10.86 -14.34 5.26
N SER A 28 11.66 -13.47 5.90
CA SER A 28 11.70 -13.35 7.36
C SER A 28 10.36 -12.87 7.95
N LEU A 29 9.72 -11.89 7.31
CA LEU A 29 8.49 -11.27 7.82
C LEU A 29 7.21 -12.08 7.50
N ARG A 30 7.15 -12.69 6.30
CA ARG A 30 5.92 -13.25 5.71
C ARG A 30 6.01 -14.74 5.35
N GLY A 31 7.23 -15.29 5.26
CA GLY A 31 7.47 -16.65 4.74
C GLY A 31 7.12 -16.78 3.26
N ASP A 32 7.11 -15.67 2.52
CA ASP A 32 6.76 -15.62 1.09
C ASP A 32 7.59 -14.57 0.33
N GLY A 33 8.22 -15.00 -0.75
CA GLY A 33 9.04 -14.19 -1.65
C GLY A 33 8.52 -14.13 -3.09
N THR A 34 7.32 -14.68 -3.35
CA THR A 34 6.77 -14.88 -4.71
C THR A 34 6.77 -13.59 -5.53
N PHE A 35 6.34 -12.47 -4.94
CA PHE A 35 6.35 -11.17 -5.62
C PHE A 35 7.75 -10.82 -6.17
N PHE A 36 8.79 -10.94 -5.36
CA PHE A 36 10.15 -10.60 -5.75
C PHE A 36 10.71 -11.55 -6.80
N GLU A 37 10.45 -12.85 -6.67
CA GLU A 37 10.89 -13.88 -7.61
C GLU A 37 10.28 -13.68 -9.02
N VAL A 38 9.01 -13.28 -9.08
CA VAL A 38 8.35 -12.98 -10.36
C VAL A 38 8.80 -11.63 -10.90
N PHE A 39 8.85 -10.59 -10.06
CA PHE A 39 9.20 -9.25 -10.48
C PHE A 39 10.67 -9.12 -10.91
N ALA A 40 11.54 -10.00 -10.42
CA ALA A 40 12.93 -10.12 -10.87
C ALA A 40 13.08 -10.53 -12.35
N LYS A 41 12.00 -10.92 -13.03
CA LYS A 41 12.01 -11.07 -14.50
C LYS A 41 12.13 -9.74 -15.24
N HIS A 42 11.83 -8.63 -14.57
CA HIS A 42 11.95 -7.28 -15.10
C HIS A 42 12.57 -6.35 -14.04
N PRO A 43 13.87 -6.49 -13.76
CA PRO A 43 14.52 -5.79 -12.64
C PRO A 43 14.49 -4.26 -12.78
N GLU A 44 14.53 -3.72 -14.01
CA GLU A 44 14.45 -2.28 -14.25
C GLU A 44 13.09 -1.71 -13.82
N LEU A 45 11.98 -2.43 -14.08
CA LEU A 45 10.65 -2.04 -13.62
C LEU A 45 10.53 -2.12 -12.11
N TYR A 46 11.14 -3.15 -11.49
CA TYR A 46 11.23 -3.26 -10.02
C TYR A 46 11.94 -2.04 -9.42
N ARG A 47 13.11 -1.67 -9.95
CA ARG A 47 13.89 -0.52 -9.48
C ARG A 47 13.13 0.78 -9.65
N TRP A 48 12.50 1.00 -10.81
CA TRP A 48 11.64 2.17 -11.00
C TRP A 48 10.56 2.26 -9.91
N TYR A 49 9.91 1.16 -9.58
CA TYR A 49 8.87 1.13 -8.56
C TYR A 49 9.41 1.43 -7.16
N ILE A 50 10.57 0.88 -6.83
CA ILE A 50 11.17 1.07 -5.49
C ILE A 50 11.89 2.43 -5.39
N GLU A 51 12.70 2.81 -6.36
CA GLU A 51 13.54 4.00 -6.28
C GLU A 51 12.76 5.28 -6.63
N GLU A 52 12.03 5.28 -7.74
CA GLU A 52 11.34 6.47 -8.21
C GLU A 52 10.02 6.68 -7.45
N PHE A 53 9.16 5.67 -7.43
CA PHE A 53 7.87 5.83 -6.74
C PHE A 53 8.03 5.82 -5.22
N TYR A 54 8.55 4.74 -4.63
CA TYR A 54 8.69 4.68 -3.17
C TYR A 54 9.74 5.66 -2.66
N GLY A 55 10.92 5.71 -3.25
CA GLY A 55 12.01 6.55 -2.77
C GLY A 55 11.68 8.05 -2.88
N LYS A 56 11.33 8.53 -4.08
CA LYS A 56 11.19 9.97 -4.36
C LYS A 56 9.80 10.53 -4.08
N VAL A 57 8.72 9.78 -4.38
CA VAL A 57 7.36 10.29 -4.19
C VAL A 57 6.80 9.88 -2.83
N PHE A 58 6.85 8.59 -2.52
CA PHE A 58 6.23 8.08 -1.31
C PHE A 58 6.98 8.49 -0.05
N GLN A 59 8.32 8.36 -0.01
CA GLN A 59 9.12 8.71 1.17
C GLN A 59 9.45 10.21 1.24
N LEU A 60 9.87 10.81 0.13
CA LEU A 60 10.44 12.16 0.08
C LEU A 60 9.50 13.23 -0.51
N GLY A 61 8.27 12.90 -0.88
CA GLY A 61 7.32 13.85 -1.47
C GLY A 61 6.91 14.99 -0.53
N LYS A 62 5.96 15.82 -0.97
CA LYS A 62 5.48 17.01 -0.23
C LYS A 62 4.68 16.64 1.01
N VAL A 63 3.85 15.61 0.93
CA VAL A 63 3.02 15.14 2.03
C VAL A 63 3.88 14.40 3.06
N LYS A 64 3.66 14.67 4.35
CA LYS A 64 4.30 13.91 5.43
C LYS A 64 4.07 12.42 5.24
N ASN A 65 5.14 11.62 5.35
CA ASN A 65 5.10 10.17 5.11
C ASN A 65 4.01 9.47 5.93
N ARG A 66 3.74 9.91 7.15
CA ARG A 66 2.69 9.40 8.03
C ARG A 66 1.32 9.31 7.32
N TYR A 67 0.92 10.34 6.57
CA TYR A 67 -0.37 10.32 5.86
C TYR A 67 -0.36 9.37 4.66
N LYS A 68 0.76 9.23 3.97
CA LYS A 68 0.90 8.25 2.88
C LYS A 68 0.90 6.82 3.40
N GLN A 69 1.51 6.57 4.57
CA GLN A 69 1.44 5.27 5.24
C GLN A 69 0.02 4.95 5.71
N LEU A 70 -0.71 5.94 6.25
CA LEU A 70 -2.11 5.80 6.64
C LEU A 70 -2.99 5.43 5.43
N LEU A 71 -2.84 6.17 4.32
CA LEU A 71 -3.51 5.90 3.05
C LEU A 71 -3.24 4.47 2.56
N ARG A 72 -1.96 4.07 2.56
CA ARG A 72 -1.51 2.74 2.13
C ARG A 72 -2.09 1.63 3.00
N LEU A 73 -2.07 1.81 4.32
CA LEU A 73 -2.61 0.83 5.26
C LEU A 73 -4.13 0.69 5.06
N LYS A 74 -4.85 1.81 4.92
CA LYS A 74 -6.31 1.78 4.65
C LYS A 74 -6.61 1.04 3.35
N LEU A 75 -5.91 1.33 2.27
CA LEU A 75 -6.08 0.63 0.99
C LEU A 75 -5.81 -0.87 1.11
N SER A 76 -4.70 -1.27 1.73
CA SER A 76 -4.35 -2.69 1.86
C SER A 76 -5.34 -3.47 2.74
N THR A 77 -5.91 -2.82 3.75
CA THR A 77 -6.97 -3.39 4.59
C THR A 77 -8.27 -3.56 3.79
N LEU A 78 -8.72 -2.52 3.07
CA LEU A 78 -9.91 -2.60 2.21
C LEU A 78 -9.78 -3.67 1.12
N HIS A 79 -8.59 -3.81 0.57
CA HIS A 79 -8.32 -4.82 -0.46
C HIS A 79 -8.15 -6.24 0.10
N GLY A 80 -7.93 -6.39 1.40
CA GLY A 80 -7.67 -7.70 2.01
C GLY A 80 -6.35 -8.31 1.54
N CYS A 81 -5.30 -7.50 1.40
CA CYS A 81 -3.98 -7.96 1.02
C CYS A 81 -3.17 -8.38 2.26
N LYS A 82 -3.17 -9.65 2.62
CA LYS A 82 -2.45 -10.16 3.78
C LYS A 82 -0.95 -9.85 3.72
N PHE A 83 -0.34 -10.09 2.58
CA PHE A 83 1.07 -9.76 2.33
C PHE A 83 1.37 -8.27 2.59
N CYS A 84 0.49 -7.37 2.10
CA CYS A 84 0.66 -5.93 2.27
C CYS A 84 0.44 -5.51 3.73
N ASN A 85 -0.63 -6.00 4.37
CA ASN A 85 -1.00 -5.63 5.74
C ASN A 85 0.13 -5.92 6.73
N GLN A 86 0.81 -7.06 6.62
CA GLN A 86 1.91 -7.43 7.51
C GLN A 86 3.07 -6.42 7.48
N GLY A 87 3.43 -5.90 6.30
CA GLY A 87 4.47 -4.88 6.17
C GLY A 87 3.98 -3.47 6.49
N ASN A 88 2.79 -3.12 5.98
CA ASN A 88 2.25 -1.78 6.09
C ASN A 88 1.98 -1.35 7.54
N ARG A 89 1.63 -2.28 8.44
CA ARG A 89 1.45 -1.99 9.86
C ARG A 89 2.75 -1.54 10.52
N ASN A 90 3.84 -2.25 10.29
CA ASN A 90 5.15 -1.90 10.84
C ASN A 90 5.61 -0.53 10.31
N ASP A 91 5.52 -0.32 8.99
CA ASP A 91 5.91 0.94 8.37
C ASP A 91 5.03 2.12 8.83
N ALA A 92 3.76 1.88 9.13
CA ALA A 92 2.84 2.87 9.68
C ALA A 92 3.24 3.29 11.09
N LEU A 93 3.59 2.32 11.97
CA LEU A 93 4.12 2.59 13.30
C LEU A 93 5.42 3.41 13.23
N GLU A 94 6.37 3.01 12.39
CA GLU A 94 7.63 3.73 12.18
C GLU A 94 7.43 5.15 11.68
N SER A 95 6.32 5.41 10.97
CA SER A 95 5.97 6.75 10.46
C SER A 95 5.25 7.65 11.46
N GLY A 96 4.94 7.13 12.66
CA GLY A 96 4.32 7.88 13.74
C GLY A 96 2.81 7.66 13.91
N LEU A 97 2.21 6.61 13.34
CA LEU A 97 0.91 6.14 13.81
C LEU A 97 1.10 5.43 15.16
N SER A 98 0.15 5.61 16.08
CA SER A 98 0.22 4.93 17.36
C SER A 98 -0.24 3.46 17.26
N GLN A 99 0.19 2.63 18.23
CA GLN A 99 -0.30 1.26 18.35
C GLN A 99 -1.83 1.23 18.48
N GLU A 100 -2.39 2.16 19.25
CA GLU A 100 -3.84 2.30 19.41
C GLU A 100 -4.55 2.57 18.07
N GLN A 101 -3.98 3.44 17.21
CA GLN A 101 -4.51 3.70 15.88
C GLN A 101 -4.48 2.44 15.01
N ILE A 102 -3.40 1.66 15.04
CA ILE A 102 -3.27 0.41 14.27
C ILE A 102 -4.31 -0.62 14.73
N GLU A 103 -4.51 -0.79 16.03
CA GLU A 103 -5.49 -1.73 16.59
C GLU A 103 -6.94 -1.31 16.28
N ASN A 104 -7.23 -0.01 16.34
CA ASN A 104 -8.57 0.52 16.07
C ASN A 104 -8.88 0.66 14.58
N PHE A 105 -7.89 0.48 13.71
CA PHE A 105 -8.10 0.44 12.26
C PHE A 105 -9.07 -0.69 11.84
N GLU A 106 -8.98 -1.84 12.50
CA GLU A 106 -9.83 -3.00 12.27
C GLU A 106 -11.15 -2.91 13.03
N ASN A 107 -11.10 -2.36 14.25
CA ASN A 107 -12.27 -2.23 15.14
C ASN A 107 -13.19 -1.05 14.79
N GLN A 108 -12.84 -0.27 13.76
CA GLN A 108 -13.59 0.89 13.28
C GLN A 108 -13.86 1.98 14.34
N ASN A 109 -13.08 2.00 15.42
CA ASN A 109 -13.13 3.12 16.35
C ASN A 109 -12.34 4.31 15.77
N LEU A 110 -13.07 5.28 15.24
CA LEU A 110 -12.50 6.44 14.55
C LEU A 110 -12.11 7.58 15.49
N ASP A 111 -12.47 7.54 16.76
CA ASP A 111 -12.21 8.62 17.72
C ASP A 111 -10.73 8.85 18.01
N VAL A 112 -9.88 7.84 17.75
CA VAL A 112 -8.42 7.91 17.90
C VAL A 112 -7.71 8.60 16.74
N PHE A 113 -8.45 8.96 15.67
CA PHE A 113 -7.91 9.59 14.47
C PHE A 113 -8.23 11.08 14.42
N SER A 114 -7.28 11.90 14.00
CA SER A 114 -7.48 13.31 13.75
C SER A 114 -8.40 13.55 12.54
N LYS A 115 -8.94 14.77 12.40
CA LYS A 115 -9.74 15.15 11.22
C LYS A 115 -8.95 14.98 9.91
N ALA A 116 -7.64 15.27 9.94
CA ALA A 116 -6.78 15.05 8.79
C ALA A 116 -6.65 13.55 8.44
N ASP A 117 -6.51 12.69 9.46
CA ASP A 117 -6.43 11.25 9.26
C ASP A 117 -7.73 10.72 8.63
N LEU A 118 -8.88 11.15 9.16
CA LEU A 118 -10.19 10.73 8.65
C LEU A 118 -10.41 11.17 7.19
N ALA A 119 -9.96 12.37 6.83
CA ALA A 119 -10.06 12.84 5.44
C ALA A 119 -9.17 12.02 4.49
N VAL A 120 -7.95 11.63 4.93
CA VAL A 120 -7.06 10.75 4.17
C VAL A 120 -7.63 9.33 4.04
N MET A 121 -8.24 8.80 5.10
CA MET A 121 -8.89 7.49 5.08
C MET A 121 -10.09 7.46 4.12
N ASP A 122 -10.91 8.52 4.10
CA ASP A 122 -12.00 8.69 3.14
C ASP A 122 -11.48 8.76 1.69
N LEU A 123 -10.38 9.49 1.45
CA LEU A 123 -9.75 9.51 0.13
C LEU A 123 -9.31 8.10 -0.30
N ALA A 124 -8.75 7.31 0.63
CA ALA A 124 -8.39 5.92 0.34
C ALA A 124 -9.62 5.09 -0.05
N GLU A 125 -10.76 5.27 0.62
CA GLU A 125 -12.01 4.59 0.26
C GLU A 125 -12.51 4.96 -1.14
N ARG A 126 -12.36 6.24 -1.54
CA ARG A 126 -12.70 6.68 -2.91
C ARG A 126 -11.79 6.05 -3.97
N LEU A 127 -10.52 5.81 -3.64
CA LEU A 127 -9.53 5.24 -4.54
C LEU A 127 -9.47 3.71 -4.54
N SER A 128 -10.19 3.04 -3.64
CA SER A 128 -10.11 1.59 -3.49
C SER A 128 -10.74 0.84 -4.66
N MET A 129 -10.25 -0.38 -4.94
CA MET A 129 -10.83 -1.26 -5.96
C MET A 129 -12.29 -1.65 -5.67
N SER A 130 -12.71 -1.62 -4.41
CA SER A 130 -14.09 -1.90 -4.00
C SER A 130 -15.05 -0.75 -4.27
N ASN A 131 -14.52 0.42 -4.65
CA ASN A 131 -15.33 1.61 -4.96
C ASN A 131 -15.00 2.15 -6.37
N PRO A 132 -15.39 1.44 -7.44
CA PRO A 132 -15.02 1.82 -8.82
C PRO A 132 -15.60 3.17 -9.28
N ASN A 133 -16.63 3.67 -8.59
CA ASN A 133 -17.27 4.96 -8.87
C ASN A 133 -16.85 6.06 -7.87
N GLY A 134 -15.85 5.79 -7.04
CA GLY A 134 -15.36 6.75 -6.05
C GLY A 134 -14.81 8.01 -6.72
N THR A 135 -15.21 9.17 -6.23
CA THR A 135 -14.77 10.48 -6.72
C THR A 135 -14.36 11.40 -5.59
N LEU A 136 -13.47 12.34 -5.87
CA LEU A 136 -13.19 13.46 -4.99
C LEU A 136 -14.36 14.47 -5.12
N ASP A 137 -15.39 14.33 -4.27
CA ASP A 137 -16.50 15.25 -4.22
C ASP A 137 -16.16 16.54 -3.44
N ALA A 138 -17.04 17.55 -3.52
CA ALA A 138 -16.82 18.84 -2.87
C ALA A 138 -16.71 18.75 -1.34
N SER A 139 -17.40 17.81 -0.71
CA SER A 139 -17.36 17.60 0.74
C SER A 139 -16.01 17.04 1.18
N LEU A 140 -15.51 15.99 0.53
CA LEU A 140 -14.21 15.43 0.81
C LEU A 140 -13.09 16.42 0.48
N TYR A 141 -13.20 17.12 -0.66
CA TYR A 141 -12.23 18.17 -1.03
C TYR A 141 -12.15 19.25 0.06
N SER A 142 -13.27 19.75 0.55
CA SER A 142 -13.27 20.78 1.62
C SER A 142 -12.59 20.29 2.89
N ARG A 143 -12.85 19.05 3.32
CA ARG A 143 -12.19 18.47 4.51
C ARG A 143 -10.68 18.26 4.31
N LEU A 144 -10.25 17.83 3.13
CA LEU A 144 -8.82 17.74 2.81
C LEU A 144 -8.16 19.11 2.81
N ARG A 145 -8.82 20.14 2.26
CA ARG A 145 -8.31 21.52 2.21
C ARG A 145 -8.11 22.18 3.56
N GLU A 146 -8.75 21.71 4.61
CA GLU A 146 -8.48 22.17 5.98
C GLU A 146 -7.05 21.81 6.45
N HIS A 147 -6.40 20.82 5.82
CA HIS A 147 -5.14 20.26 6.28
C HIS A 147 -4.04 20.19 5.21
N PHE A 148 -4.41 20.20 3.93
CA PHE A 148 -3.53 19.99 2.79
C PHE A 148 -3.75 21.03 1.70
N CYS A 149 -2.70 21.46 1.04
CA CYS A 149 -2.81 22.27 -0.18
C CYS A 149 -3.14 21.37 -1.40
N ASP A 150 -3.53 21.96 -2.53
CA ASP A 150 -3.90 21.20 -3.74
C ASP A 150 -2.76 20.29 -4.24
N ALA A 151 -1.51 20.76 -4.15
CA ALA A 151 -0.35 19.95 -4.54
C ALA A 151 -0.18 18.70 -3.67
N GLU A 152 -0.50 18.78 -2.38
CA GLU A 152 -0.49 17.65 -1.46
C GLU A 152 -1.66 16.71 -1.69
N ILE A 153 -2.85 17.24 -2.01
CA ILE A 153 -4.03 16.44 -2.36
C ILE A 153 -3.78 15.67 -3.66
N ILE A 154 -3.15 16.30 -4.66
CA ILE A 154 -2.72 15.64 -5.90
C ILE A 154 -1.74 14.50 -5.59
N GLU A 155 -0.75 14.75 -4.73
CA GLU A 155 0.23 13.72 -4.36
C GLU A 155 -0.45 12.54 -3.65
N LEU A 156 -1.34 12.78 -2.67
CA LEU A 156 -2.11 11.72 -2.00
C LEU A 156 -2.96 10.93 -3.00
N GLY A 157 -3.68 11.61 -3.88
CA GLY A 157 -4.50 10.98 -4.90
C GLY A 157 -3.67 10.11 -5.86
N PHE A 158 -2.54 10.63 -6.33
CA PHE A 158 -1.64 9.90 -7.24
C PHE A 158 -1.00 8.69 -6.56
N VAL A 159 -0.50 8.86 -5.33
CA VAL A 159 0.04 7.76 -4.51
C VAL A 159 -1.01 6.67 -4.31
N GLY A 160 -2.22 7.03 -3.91
CA GLY A 160 -3.31 6.08 -3.72
C GLY A 160 -3.69 5.33 -5.00
N SER A 161 -3.70 6.03 -6.13
CA SER A 161 -4.01 5.44 -7.44
C SER A 161 -2.94 4.43 -7.88
N ILE A 162 -1.65 4.73 -7.72
CA ILE A 162 -0.56 3.78 -8.00
C ILE A 162 -0.67 2.56 -7.08
N LEU A 163 -0.87 2.75 -5.78
CA LEU A 163 -0.99 1.65 -4.82
C LEU A 163 -2.19 0.75 -5.14
N THR A 164 -3.31 1.32 -5.54
CA THR A 164 -4.51 0.58 -5.95
C THR A 164 -4.28 -0.18 -7.26
N GLY A 165 -3.66 0.46 -8.25
CA GLY A 165 -3.31 -0.19 -9.53
C GLY A 165 -2.33 -1.35 -9.33
N VAL A 166 -1.31 -1.15 -8.48
CA VAL A 166 -0.37 -2.22 -8.13
C VAL A 166 -1.06 -3.35 -7.34
N ALA A 167 -1.95 -3.04 -6.40
CA ALA A 167 -2.73 -4.07 -5.70
C ALA A 167 -3.57 -4.91 -6.68
N LYS A 168 -4.20 -4.26 -7.68
CA LYS A 168 -4.92 -4.97 -8.75
C LYS A 168 -4.00 -5.88 -9.54
N PHE A 169 -2.81 -5.41 -9.91
CA PHE A 169 -1.80 -6.24 -10.58
C PHE A 169 -1.39 -7.43 -9.72
N LEU A 170 -1.06 -7.23 -8.45
CA LEU A 170 -0.67 -8.29 -7.53
C LEU A 170 -1.74 -9.39 -7.41
N PHE A 171 -3.00 -9.01 -7.38
CA PHE A 171 -4.12 -9.95 -7.27
C PHE A 171 -4.45 -10.66 -8.58
N ALA A 172 -4.43 -9.93 -9.70
CA ALA A 172 -4.72 -10.48 -11.01
C ALA A 172 -3.66 -11.49 -11.46
N PHE A 173 -2.41 -11.33 -11.01
CA PHE A 173 -1.30 -12.20 -11.34
C PHE A 173 -0.99 -13.23 -10.24
N ASP A 174 -1.78 -13.26 -9.18
CA ASP A 174 -1.64 -14.15 -8.01
C ASP A 174 -0.21 -14.12 -7.41
N LEU A 175 0.28 -12.91 -7.10
CA LEU A 175 1.65 -12.69 -6.62
C LEU A 175 1.75 -12.60 -5.10
N VAL A 176 0.63 -12.47 -4.38
CA VAL A 176 0.60 -12.22 -2.94
C VAL A 176 -0.53 -12.97 -2.24
N GLU A 177 -0.33 -13.30 -0.98
CA GLU A 177 -1.36 -13.92 -0.15
C GLU A 177 -2.46 -12.90 0.19
N LYS A 178 -3.71 -13.36 0.10
CA LYS A 178 -4.93 -12.60 0.41
C LYS A 178 -5.48 -13.00 1.77
N GLU A 179 -6.13 -12.06 2.45
CA GLU A 179 -6.89 -12.33 3.67
C GLU A 179 -8.14 -13.18 3.36
N GLU A 180 -8.70 -13.82 4.39
CA GLU A 180 -9.92 -14.61 4.24
C GLU A 180 -11.11 -13.75 3.82
N TYR A 181 -11.16 -12.49 4.30
CA TYR A 181 -12.21 -11.51 3.95
C TYR A 181 -11.97 -10.77 2.63
N CYS A 182 -10.87 -11.03 1.91
CA CYS A 182 -10.55 -10.32 0.67
C CYS A 182 -11.70 -10.43 -0.34
N PRO A 183 -12.26 -9.31 -0.83
CA PRO A 183 -13.37 -9.33 -1.79
C PRO A 183 -12.94 -9.69 -3.22
N PHE A 184 -11.64 -9.82 -3.47
CA PHE A 184 -11.04 -10.04 -4.78
C PHE A 184 -10.37 -11.42 -4.92
N LYS A 185 -10.96 -12.45 -4.29
CA LYS A 185 -10.51 -13.84 -4.39
C LYS A 185 -10.80 -14.43 -5.77
#